data_6973cd8a91fdce5cfa9f784208ba450c
#
_entry.id   6973cd8a91fdce5cfa9f784208ba450c
#
_cell.length_a   1.000
_cell.length_b   1.000
_cell.length_c   1.000
_cell.angle_alpha   90.00
_cell.angle_beta   90.00
_cell.angle_gamma   90.00
#
_symmetry.space_group_name_H-M   'P 1'
#
loop_
_entity.id
_entity.type
_entity.pdbx_description
1 polymer ?
#
loop_
_entity_poly.entity_id
_entity_poly.type
_entity_poly.pdbx_seq_one_letter_code
_entity_poly.pdbx_strand_id
1 'polypeptide(L)'
;MRMAILSLAATMLLAGGALAQERARSLVKYDTIEIDVIAEGRGPLIVLLPSRGRDSEDYDEVAAGLAKKGFRVLRPQPRGMHASKGPLKDITLHDLARDVAIVIERENAGPAVIVGHAYGNWVARMTAVDHPNLVRGVVLAAAAAKKFPPRLSQLVSKSADMAVPEAERLAAMQEIFFASGSDPKIWLKGWWTEASEGQRVAAANVKQSDCFTFAAAMR
;
A
#
# COMPACT_ATOMS: atom_id res chain seq x y z
N MET A 1 69.81 -24.92 16.63
CA MET A 1 69.15 -23.66 16.39
C MET A 1 67.80 -23.98 15.74
N ARG A 2 66.70 -23.96 16.49
CA ARG A 2 65.34 -24.20 15.95
C ARG A 2 64.63 -22.85 15.89
N MET A 3 64.34 -22.37 14.68
CA MET A 3 63.52 -21.19 14.46
C MET A 3 62.04 -21.58 14.58
N ALA A 4 61.34 -20.96 15.54
CA ALA A 4 59.89 -21.05 15.66
C ALA A 4 59.24 -19.94 14.79
N ILE A 5 58.41 -20.36 13.82
CA ILE A 5 57.61 -19.46 13.00
C ILE A 5 56.27 -19.25 13.73
N LEU A 6 56.05 -18.07 14.28
CA LEU A 6 54.74 -17.65 14.78
C LEU A 6 53.87 -17.27 13.60
N SER A 7 52.84 -18.06 13.32
CA SER A 7 51.76 -17.68 12.41
C SER A 7 50.74 -16.81 13.14
N LEU A 8 50.64 -15.54 12.78
CA LEU A 8 49.64 -14.60 13.24
C LEU A 8 48.40 -14.76 12.36
N ALA A 9 47.40 -15.49 12.85
CA ALA A 9 46.09 -15.55 12.18
C ALA A 9 45.29 -14.27 12.48
N ALA A 10 45.23 -13.38 11.51
CA ALA A 10 44.36 -12.19 11.56
C ALA A 10 42.92 -12.61 11.30
N THR A 11 42.13 -12.70 12.35
CA THR A 11 40.66 -12.90 12.24
C THR A 11 40.02 -11.56 11.82
N MET A 12 39.73 -11.37 10.52
CA MET A 12 38.87 -10.27 10.06
C MET A 12 37.45 -10.55 10.51
N LEU A 13 37.00 -9.87 11.57
CA LEU A 13 35.58 -9.70 11.87
C LEU A 13 34.99 -8.80 10.76
N LEU A 14 34.35 -9.43 9.80
CA LEU A 14 33.42 -8.75 8.91
C LEU A 14 32.22 -8.30 9.73
N ALA A 15 32.27 -7.11 10.29
CA ALA A 15 31.10 -6.40 10.78
C ALA A 15 30.19 -6.12 9.57
N GLY A 16 29.34 -7.09 9.25
CA GLY A 16 28.24 -6.93 8.29
C GLY A 16 27.23 -5.95 8.85
N GLY A 17 27.54 -4.67 8.81
CA GLY A 17 26.53 -3.62 8.95
C GLY A 17 25.52 -3.83 7.81
N ALA A 18 24.34 -4.36 8.15
CA ALA A 18 23.23 -4.40 7.21
C ALA A 18 22.89 -2.94 6.88
N LEU A 19 23.45 -2.43 5.77
CA LEU A 19 23.03 -1.17 5.21
C LEU A 19 21.53 -1.30 4.93
N ALA A 20 20.71 -0.55 5.66
CA ALA A 20 19.30 -0.42 5.35
C ALA A 20 19.23 -0.02 3.87
N GLN A 21 18.50 -0.78 3.07
CA GLN A 21 18.36 -0.44 1.65
C GLN A 21 17.66 0.92 1.61
N GLU A 22 18.32 1.89 0.98
CA GLU A 22 17.77 3.24 0.81
C GLU A 22 16.41 3.16 0.10
N ARG A 23 15.56 4.15 0.39
CA ARG A 23 14.29 4.34 -0.31
C ARG A 23 14.57 4.47 -1.81
N ALA A 24 14.01 3.59 -2.60
CA ALA A 24 14.11 3.58 -4.05
C ALA A 24 12.71 3.71 -4.67
N ARG A 25 12.64 4.23 -5.88
CA ARG A 25 11.40 4.32 -6.66
C ARG A 25 11.64 3.66 -8.01
N SER A 26 10.71 2.83 -8.43
CA SER A 26 10.80 2.08 -9.68
C SER A 26 9.45 1.97 -10.36
N LEU A 27 9.45 1.69 -11.65
CA LEU A 27 8.25 1.54 -12.45
C LEU A 27 8.10 0.06 -12.85
N VAL A 28 7.08 -0.60 -12.33
CA VAL A 28 6.69 -1.95 -12.72
C VAL A 28 5.72 -1.85 -13.89
N LYS A 29 6.08 -2.49 -15.01
CA LYS A 29 5.30 -2.45 -16.25
C LYS A 29 4.78 -3.83 -16.61
N TYR A 30 3.52 -3.89 -17.02
CA TYR A 30 2.90 -5.07 -17.61
C TYR A 30 1.73 -4.65 -18.51
N ASP A 31 1.53 -5.33 -19.62
CA ASP A 31 0.58 -4.95 -20.65
C ASP A 31 0.67 -3.43 -20.97
N THR A 32 -0.42 -2.70 -20.80
CA THR A 32 -0.47 -1.22 -20.93
C THR A 32 -0.43 -0.50 -19.59
N ILE A 33 -0.15 -1.21 -18.50
CA ILE A 33 -0.17 -0.71 -17.13
C ILE A 33 1.25 -0.39 -16.67
N GLU A 34 1.41 0.72 -15.99
CA GLU A 34 2.63 1.12 -15.31
C GLU A 34 2.30 1.40 -13.83
N ILE A 35 2.96 0.74 -12.92
CA ILE A 35 2.79 0.95 -11.48
C ILE A 35 4.09 1.50 -10.89
N ASP A 36 4.01 2.69 -10.36
CA ASP A 36 5.07 3.36 -9.64
C ASP A 36 5.16 2.77 -8.22
N VAL A 37 6.32 2.26 -7.84
CA VAL A 37 6.53 1.56 -6.58
C VAL A 37 7.64 2.23 -5.78
N ILE A 38 7.32 2.62 -4.56
CA ILE A 38 8.32 3.02 -3.57
C ILE A 38 8.71 1.78 -2.78
N ALA A 39 10.00 1.53 -2.66
CA ALA A 39 10.55 0.35 -2.00
C ALA A 39 11.67 0.72 -1.04
N GLU A 40 11.68 0.12 0.16
CA GLU A 40 12.71 0.38 1.16
C GLU A 40 12.92 -0.83 2.09
N GLY A 41 14.08 -0.87 2.75
CA GLY A 41 14.43 -1.95 3.66
C GLY A 41 14.76 -3.27 2.98
N ARG A 42 14.99 -4.30 3.80
CA ARG A 42 15.31 -5.70 3.41
C ARG A 42 14.65 -6.67 4.37
N GLY A 43 14.37 -7.89 3.92
CA GLY A 43 13.82 -8.96 4.74
C GLY A 43 12.42 -9.39 4.31
N PRO A 44 11.58 -9.92 5.20
CA PRO A 44 10.23 -10.35 4.88
C PRO A 44 9.40 -9.24 4.26
N LEU A 45 8.61 -9.58 3.23
CA LEU A 45 7.91 -8.62 2.39
C LEU A 45 6.63 -8.11 3.05
N ILE A 46 6.48 -6.79 3.10
CA ILE A 46 5.26 -6.07 3.47
C ILE A 46 4.86 -5.16 2.31
N VAL A 47 3.57 -5.16 1.96
CA VAL A 47 2.98 -4.22 1.00
C VAL A 47 2.01 -3.31 1.74
N LEU A 48 2.14 -1.98 1.59
CA LEU A 48 1.24 -1.00 2.17
C LEU A 48 0.34 -0.42 1.08
N LEU A 49 -0.98 -0.53 1.26
CA LEU A 49 -1.99 -0.04 0.33
C LEU A 49 -2.78 1.11 0.93
N PRO A 50 -2.85 2.27 0.26
CA PRO A 50 -3.43 3.49 0.80
C PRO A 50 -4.96 3.52 0.80
N SER A 51 -5.51 4.53 1.44
CA SER A 51 -6.93 4.89 1.40
C SER A 51 -7.36 5.40 0.02
N ARG A 52 -8.67 5.50 -0.20
CA ARG A 52 -9.24 6.02 -1.45
C ARG A 52 -8.81 7.47 -1.70
N GLY A 53 -8.30 7.73 -2.89
CA GLY A 53 -7.86 9.06 -3.32
C GLY A 53 -6.59 9.58 -2.63
N ARG A 54 -5.93 8.74 -1.84
CA ARG A 54 -4.65 9.03 -1.18
C ARG A 54 -3.56 8.17 -1.79
N ASP A 55 -2.37 8.71 -1.85
CA ASP A 55 -1.20 7.97 -2.31
C ASP A 55 -0.45 7.29 -1.16
N SER A 56 0.53 6.47 -1.51
CA SER A 56 1.26 5.69 -0.52
C SER A 56 2.33 6.48 0.23
N GLU A 57 2.56 7.76 -0.09
CA GLU A 57 3.51 8.61 0.63
C GLU A 57 2.99 9.03 2.01
N ASP A 58 1.67 8.94 2.23
CA ASP A 58 1.07 9.07 3.57
C ASP A 58 1.67 8.08 4.60
N TYR A 59 2.38 7.04 4.14
CA TYR A 59 2.98 5.98 4.99
C TYR A 59 4.50 6.06 5.08
N ASP A 60 5.12 7.17 4.72
CA ASP A 60 6.58 7.33 4.72
C ASP A 60 7.19 6.97 6.09
N GLU A 61 6.62 7.47 7.19
CA GLU A 61 7.12 7.19 8.55
C GLU A 61 6.94 5.72 8.95
N VAL A 62 5.77 5.15 8.62
CA VAL A 62 5.46 3.74 8.92
C VAL A 62 6.41 2.82 8.15
N ALA A 63 6.60 3.08 6.86
CA ALA A 63 7.47 2.30 5.99
C ALA A 63 8.93 2.37 6.45
N ALA A 64 9.44 3.56 6.76
CA ALA A 64 10.78 3.73 7.32
C ALA A 64 10.95 3.02 8.67
N GLY A 65 9.92 3.04 9.52
CA GLY A 65 9.91 2.32 10.79
C GLY A 65 9.98 0.81 10.62
N LEU A 66 9.22 0.26 9.65
CA LEU A 66 9.25 -1.17 9.31
C LEU A 66 10.59 -1.58 8.68
N ALA A 67 11.12 -0.75 7.77
CA ALA A 67 12.41 -0.99 7.14
C ALA A 67 13.55 -1.06 8.19
N LYS A 68 13.55 -0.14 9.16
CA LYS A 68 14.50 -0.18 10.30
C LYS A 68 14.38 -1.44 11.16
N LYS A 69 13.20 -2.07 11.18
CA LYS A 69 12.96 -3.33 11.90
C LYS A 69 13.27 -4.58 11.06
N GLY A 70 13.84 -4.42 9.88
CA GLY A 70 14.29 -5.53 9.04
C GLY A 70 13.20 -6.11 8.14
N PHE A 71 12.23 -5.31 7.72
CA PHE A 71 11.26 -5.68 6.70
C PHE A 71 11.59 -5.03 5.35
N ARG A 72 11.29 -5.74 4.27
CA ARG A 72 11.20 -5.17 2.94
C ARG A 72 9.82 -4.58 2.76
N VAL A 73 9.71 -3.29 2.47
CA VAL A 73 8.43 -2.58 2.34
C VAL A 73 8.26 -2.10 0.91
N LEU A 74 7.15 -2.49 0.28
CA LEU A 74 6.72 -1.97 -1.01
C LEU A 74 5.46 -1.14 -0.85
N ARG A 75 5.42 -0.03 -1.56
CA ARG A 75 4.30 0.90 -1.58
C ARG A 75 3.94 1.20 -3.04
N PRO A 76 3.12 0.35 -3.68
CA PRO A 76 2.63 0.64 -5.02
C PRO A 76 1.69 1.85 -4.97
N GLN A 77 1.90 2.79 -5.88
CA GLN A 77 1.01 3.91 -6.10
C GLN A 77 -0.21 3.44 -6.90
N PRO A 78 -1.43 3.75 -6.49
CA PRO A 78 -2.62 3.42 -7.27
C PRO A 78 -2.57 4.02 -8.68
N ARG A 79 -3.25 3.40 -9.64
CA ARG A 79 -3.40 3.94 -11.01
C ARG A 79 -3.91 5.38 -10.97
N GLY A 80 -3.36 6.24 -11.83
CA GLY A 80 -3.67 7.66 -11.92
C GLY A 80 -2.97 8.52 -10.88
N MET A 81 -2.06 7.96 -10.07
CA MET A 81 -1.27 8.68 -9.09
C MET A 81 0.20 8.64 -9.46
N HIS A 82 0.90 9.77 -9.34
CA HIS A 82 2.32 9.91 -9.66
C HIS A 82 2.64 9.37 -11.07
N ALA A 83 3.58 8.42 -11.20
CA ALA A 83 3.93 7.80 -12.47
C ALA A 83 3.09 6.56 -12.80
N SER A 84 2.15 6.17 -11.94
CA SER A 84 1.25 5.05 -12.20
C SER A 84 0.23 5.38 -13.28
N LYS A 85 0.13 4.53 -14.30
CA LYS A 85 -0.77 4.67 -15.44
C LYS A 85 -1.59 3.41 -15.65
N GLY A 86 -2.79 3.59 -16.17
CA GLY A 86 -3.71 2.52 -16.53
C GLY A 86 -5.14 3.02 -16.57
N PRO A 87 -6.08 2.21 -17.05
CA PRO A 87 -7.50 2.54 -17.05
C PRO A 87 -8.00 2.88 -15.64
N LEU A 88 -8.85 3.90 -15.55
CA LEU A 88 -9.60 4.28 -14.34
C LEU A 88 -11.11 4.06 -14.51
N LYS A 89 -11.56 3.70 -15.72
CA LYS A 89 -12.93 3.36 -16.06
C LYS A 89 -13.02 1.89 -16.40
N ASP A 90 -14.19 1.32 -16.22
CA ASP A 90 -14.50 -0.09 -16.54
C ASP A 90 -13.54 -1.10 -15.88
N ILE A 91 -13.04 -0.74 -14.69
CA ILE A 91 -12.17 -1.57 -13.88
C ILE A 91 -12.90 -2.10 -12.64
N THR A 92 -12.33 -3.13 -12.07
CA THR A 92 -12.84 -3.84 -10.88
C THR A 92 -11.75 -3.91 -9.80
N LEU A 93 -12.11 -4.40 -8.62
CA LEU A 93 -11.11 -4.69 -7.57
C LEU A 93 -10.13 -5.80 -8.00
N HIS A 94 -10.54 -6.71 -8.91
CA HIS A 94 -9.65 -7.74 -9.47
C HIS A 94 -8.51 -7.11 -10.28
N ASP A 95 -8.79 -6.06 -11.05
CA ASP A 95 -7.74 -5.33 -11.80
C ASP A 95 -6.73 -4.69 -10.87
N LEU A 96 -7.20 -4.06 -9.78
CA LEU A 96 -6.32 -3.44 -8.79
C LEU A 96 -5.56 -4.48 -7.95
N ALA A 97 -6.17 -5.64 -7.70
CA ALA A 97 -5.50 -6.77 -7.05
C ALA A 97 -4.39 -7.34 -7.93
N ARG A 98 -4.61 -7.42 -9.25
CA ARG A 98 -3.59 -7.83 -10.21
C ARG A 98 -2.40 -6.87 -10.23
N ASP A 99 -2.60 -5.54 -10.12
CA ASP A 99 -1.51 -4.57 -9.98
C ASP A 99 -0.61 -4.92 -8.81
N VAL A 100 -1.21 -5.20 -7.64
CA VAL A 100 -0.47 -5.57 -6.42
C VAL A 100 0.25 -6.90 -6.60
N ALA A 101 -0.41 -7.90 -7.18
CA ALA A 101 0.17 -9.21 -7.43
C ALA A 101 1.42 -9.13 -8.30
N ILE A 102 1.36 -8.41 -9.43
CA ILE A 102 2.51 -8.21 -10.32
C ILE A 102 3.67 -7.49 -9.61
N VAL A 103 3.39 -6.52 -8.75
CA VAL A 103 4.43 -5.86 -7.94
C VAL A 103 5.11 -6.85 -6.99
N ILE A 104 4.35 -7.72 -6.32
CA ILE A 104 4.90 -8.77 -5.44
C ILE A 104 5.73 -9.78 -6.23
N GLU A 105 5.25 -10.22 -7.39
CA GLU A 105 5.97 -11.15 -8.26
C GLU A 105 7.29 -10.56 -8.77
N ARG A 106 7.29 -9.29 -9.18
CA ARG A 106 8.49 -8.60 -9.68
C ARG A 106 9.54 -8.38 -8.59
N GLU A 107 9.13 -8.18 -7.35
CA GLU A 107 10.06 -8.10 -6.22
C GLU A 107 10.75 -9.43 -5.95
N ASN A 108 10.08 -10.54 -6.22
CA ASN A 108 10.59 -11.91 -6.06
C ASN A 108 11.17 -12.21 -4.65
N ALA A 109 10.57 -11.61 -3.62
CA ALA A 109 10.97 -11.79 -2.22
C ALA A 109 10.06 -12.77 -1.46
N GLY A 110 9.25 -13.55 -2.17
CA GLY A 110 8.28 -14.50 -1.62
C GLY A 110 6.94 -13.84 -1.25
N PRO A 111 6.02 -14.60 -0.64
CA PRO A 111 4.69 -14.09 -0.33
C PRO A 111 4.74 -12.96 0.70
N ALA A 112 3.90 -11.94 0.46
CA ALA A 112 3.84 -10.71 1.23
C ALA A 112 2.79 -10.75 2.35
N VAL A 113 3.01 -9.98 3.41
CA VAL A 113 1.93 -9.47 4.26
C VAL A 113 1.43 -8.16 3.64
N ILE A 114 0.13 -8.09 3.33
CA ILE A 114 -0.48 -6.88 2.73
C ILE A 114 -1.23 -6.12 3.82
N VAL A 115 -0.83 -4.88 4.06
CA VAL A 115 -1.52 -3.95 4.98
C VAL A 115 -2.40 -3.04 4.15
N GLY A 116 -3.72 -3.19 4.25
CA GLY A 116 -4.69 -2.35 3.56
C GLY A 116 -5.33 -1.36 4.52
N HIS A 117 -5.17 -0.06 4.25
CA HIS A 117 -5.82 1.01 5.00
C HIS A 117 -7.11 1.46 4.33
N ALA A 118 -8.19 1.52 5.08
CA ALA A 118 -9.51 1.96 4.62
C ALA A 118 -9.91 1.28 3.28
N TYR A 119 -9.93 1.97 2.15
CA TYR A 119 -10.18 1.38 0.83
C TYR A 119 -9.15 0.30 0.47
N GLY A 120 -7.88 0.49 0.82
CA GLY A 120 -6.81 -0.47 0.54
C GLY A 120 -7.08 -1.85 1.12
N ASN A 121 -7.92 -1.97 2.15
CA ASN A 121 -8.30 -3.30 2.67
C ASN A 121 -9.11 -4.12 1.66
N TRP A 122 -9.91 -3.52 0.80
CA TRP A 122 -10.65 -4.25 -0.22
C TRP A 122 -9.70 -4.79 -1.29
N VAL A 123 -8.73 -3.98 -1.71
CA VAL A 123 -7.70 -4.43 -2.65
C VAL A 123 -6.83 -5.52 -2.04
N ALA A 124 -6.41 -5.36 -0.77
CA ALA A 124 -5.62 -6.38 -0.06
C ALA A 124 -6.36 -7.73 0.04
N ARG A 125 -7.64 -7.71 0.38
CA ARG A 125 -8.47 -8.92 0.43
C ARG A 125 -8.66 -9.54 -0.94
N MET A 126 -8.91 -8.72 -1.98
CA MET A 126 -9.08 -9.20 -3.34
C MET A 126 -7.77 -9.83 -3.85
N THR A 127 -6.62 -9.21 -3.56
CA THR A 127 -5.31 -9.81 -3.89
C THR A 127 -5.14 -11.18 -3.23
N ALA A 128 -5.57 -11.33 -1.98
CA ALA A 128 -5.47 -12.61 -1.28
C ALA A 128 -6.45 -13.68 -1.83
N VAL A 129 -7.61 -13.27 -2.34
CA VAL A 129 -8.57 -14.16 -3.00
C VAL A 129 -8.06 -14.62 -4.36
N ASP A 130 -7.60 -13.67 -5.19
CA ASP A 130 -7.21 -13.95 -6.57
C ASP A 130 -5.81 -14.57 -6.67
N HIS A 131 -4.90 -14.22 -5.76
CA HIS A 131 -3.49 -14.60 -5.77
C HIS A 131 -3.02 -15.16 -4.41
N PRO A 132 -3.65 -16.22 -3.87
CA PRO A 132 -3.40 -16.72 -2.52
C PRO A 132 -1.94 -17.14 -2.29
N ASN A 133 -1.24 -17.60 -3.32
CA ASN A 133 0.17 -18.01 -3.24
C ASN A 133 1.15 -16.83 -3.04
N LEU A 134 0.72 -15.60 -3.33
CA LEU A 134 1.50 -14.37 -3.18
C LEU A 134 1.22 -13.68 -1.84
N VAL A 135 0.24 -14.15 -1.06
CA VAL A 135 -0.20 -13.48 0.16
C VAL A 135 -0.01 -14.38 1.38
N ARG A 136 0.87 -13.98 2.28
CA ARG A 136 1.10 -14.65 3.57
C ARG A 136 0.04 -14.29 4.61
N GLY A 137 -0.49 -13.08 4.53
CA GLY A 137 -1.49 -12.57 5.44
C GLY A 137 -1.97 -11.16 5.06
N VAL A 138 -3.10 -10.76 5.62
CA VAL A 138 -3.68 -9.43 5.40
C VAL A 138 -3.89 -8.74 6.75
N VAL A 139 -3.39 -7.50 6.86
CA VAL A 139 -3.65 -6.61 8.00
C VAL A 139 -4.67 -5.56 7.56
N LEU A 140 -5.75 -5.46 8.32
CA LEU A 140 -6.86 -4.53 8.05
C LEU A 140 -6.75 -3.32 8.98
N ALA A 141 -6.28 -2.20 8.43
CA ALA A 141 -6.19 -0.94 9.15
C ALA A 141 -7.39 -0.05 8.80
N ALA A 142 -8.16 0.36 9.82
CA ALA A 142 -9.38 1.16 9.65
C ALA A 142 -10.29 0.61 8.53
N ALA A 143 -10.53 -0.70 8.54
CA ALA A 143 -11.11 -1.44 7.43
C ALA A 143 -12.50 -0.93 7.05
N ALA A 144 -12.70 -0.65 5.76
CA ALA A 144 -14.01 -0.33 5.22
C ALA A 144 -14.97 -1.52 5.35
N ALA A 145 -16.19 -1.24 5.80
CA ALA A 145 -17.21 -2.26 5.98
C ALA A 145 -17.77 -2.77 4.65
N LYS A 146 -18.33 -3.99 4.66
CA LYS A 146 -19.04 -4.57 3.49
C LYS A 146 -20.15 -3.67 2.97
N LYS A 147 -20.89 -3.02 3.88
CA LYS A 147 -21.87 -1.99 3.56
C LYS A 147 -21.32 -0.66 4.07
N PHE A 148 -20.95 0.21 3.17
CA PHE A 148 -20.48 1.55 3.50
C PHE A 148 -21.66 2.53 3.39
N PRO A 149 -22.07 3.20 4.48
CA PRO A 149 -23.21 4.08 4.47
C PRO A 149 -23.10 5.18 3.41
N PRO A 150 -24.18 5.46 2.65
CA PRO A 150 -24.14 6.49 1.58
C PRO A 150 -23.65 7.85 2.08
N ARG A 151 -24.08 8.28 3.28
CA ARG A 151 -23.63 9.53 3.89
C ARG A 151 -22.11 9.58 4.07
N LEU A 152 -21.48 8.52 4.56
CA LEU A 152 -20.03 8.46 4.72
C LEU A 152 -19.32 8.46 3.37
N SER A 153 -19.88 7.78 2.35
CA SER A 153 -19.36 7.82 0.99
C SER A 153 -19.37 9.24 0.41
N GLN A 154 -20.42 10.02 0.67
CA GLN A 154 -20.53 11.41 0.26
C GLN A 154 -19.48 12.30 0.96
N LEU A 155 -19.26 12.10 2.26
CA LEU A 155 -18.22 12.81 3.01
C LEU A 155 -16.80 12.52 2.47
N VAL A 156 -16.51 11.26 2.13
CA VAL A 156 -15.22 10.92 1.48
C VAL A 156 -15.08 11.63 0.13
N SER A 157 -16.13 11.62 -0.70
CA SER A 157 -16.12 12.30 -2.00
C SER A 157 -15.95 13.81 -1.84
N LYS A 158 -16.66 14.41 -0.88
CA LYS A 158 -16.55 15.84 -0.56
C LYS A 158 -15.16 16.22 -0.07
N SER A 159 -14.51 15.37 0.73
CA SER A 159 -13.13 15.57 1.19
C SER A 159 -12.12 15.60 0.06
N ALA A 160 -12.34 14.74 -0.97
CA ALA A 160 -11.44 14.57 -2.11
C ALA A 160 -11.67 15.56 -3.25
N ASP A 161 -12.82 16.22 -3.29
CA ASP A 161 -13.20 17.14 -4.36
C ASP A 161 -12.59 18.53 -4.15
N MET A 162 -11.60 18.87 -4.96
CA MET A 162 -10.90 20.15 -4.89
C MET A 162 -11.74 21.36 -5.31
N ALA A 163 -12.90 21.15 -5.94
CA ALA A 163 -13.85 22.21 -6.27
C ALA A 163 -14.72 22.63 -5.06
N VAL A 164 -14.79 21.80 -4.02
CA VAL A 164 -15.51 22.11 -2.78
C VAL A 164 -14.69 23.09 -1.93
N PRO A 165 -15.32 24.13 -1.32
CA PRO A 165 -14.62 25.08 -0.45
C PRO A 165 -13.84 24.38 0.68
N GLU A 166 -12.64 24.91 0.99
CA GLU A 166 -11.73 24.32 1.97
C GLU A 166 -12.39 24.07 3.34
N ALA A 167 -13.14 25.03 3.85
CA ALA A 167 -13.82 24.89 5.13
C ALA A 167 -14.80 23.72 5.17
N GLU A 168 -15.49 23.47 4.07
CA GLU A 168 -16.44 22.35 3.94
C GLU A 168 -15.70 21.01 3.80
N ARG A 169 -14.57 20.98 3.10
CA ARG A 169 -13.70 19.81 3.01
C ARG A 169 -13.11 19.45 4.38
N LEU A 170 -12.61 20.44 5.12
CA LEU A 170 -12.09 20.24 6.48
C LEU A 170 -13.16 19.69 7.43
N ALA A 171 -14.38 20.21 7.37
CA ALA A 171 -15.48 19.72 8.18
C ALA A 171 -15.80 18.23 7.84
N ALA A 172 -15.84 17.90 6.55
CA ALA A 172 -16.06 16.53 6.11
C ALA A 172 -14.92 15.58 6.54
N MET A 173 -13.66 16.02 6.42
CA MET A 173 -12.49 15.28 6.88
C MET A 173 -12.52 15.04 8.39
N GLN A 174 -12.80 16.09 9.17
CA GLN A 174 -12.90 15.98 10.63
C GLN A 174 -13.94 14.94 11.04
N GLU A 175 -15.08 14.93 10.38
CA GLU A 175 -16.16 14.03 10.72
C GLU A 175 -15.83 12.55 10.41
N ILE A 176 -15.17 12.29 9.27
CA ILE A 176 -15.02 10.92 8.78
C ILE A 176 -13.66 10.28 9.07
N PHE A 177 -12.59 11.06 9.19
CA PHE A 177 -11.23 10.53 9.27
C PHE A 177 -10.50 10.86 10.56
N PHE A 178 -10.89 11.93 11.25
CA PHE A 178 -10.11 12.45 12.37
C PHE A 178 -10.87 12.37 13.70
N ALA A 179 -10.19 11.89 14.72
CA ALA A 179 -10.70 11.94 16.09
C ALA A 179 -10.81 13.39 16.58
N SER A 180 -11.64 13.61 17.59
CA SER A 180 -11.71 14.91 18.26
C SER A 180 -10.33 15.33 18.76
N GLY A 181 -9.94 16.59 18.49
CA GLY A 181 -8.64 17.12 18.84
C GLY A 181 -7.51 16.87 17.86
N SER A 182 -7.72 16.07 16.81
CA SER A 182 -6.76 15.91 15.70
C SER A 182 -7.00 16.97 14.63
N ASP A 183 -5.93 17.45 13.99
CA ASP A 183 -6.00 18.50 12.96
C ASP A 183 -6.22 17.87 11.56
N PRO A 184 -7.37 18.07 10.91
CA PRO A 184 -7.65 17.54 9.58
C PRO A 184 -6.85 18.24 8.47
N LYS A 185 -6.22 19.40 8.75
CA LYS A 185 -5.44 20.15 7.77
C LYS A 185 -4.28 19.34 7.18
N ILE A 186 -3.76 18.36 7.92
CA ILE A 186 -2.69 17.48 7.42
C ILE A 186 -3.10 16.72 6.16
N TRP A 187 -4.42 16.52 5.95
CA TRP A 187 -4.96 15.85 4.75
C TRP A 187 -5.60 16.81 3.75
N LEU A 188 -5.49 18.11 3.95
CA LEU A 188 -6.08 19.09 3.03
C LEU A 188 -5.52 19.01 1.61
N LYS A 189 -4.25 18.61 1.48
CA LYS A 189 -3.56 18.36 0.22
C LYS A 189 -3.36 16.86 -0.02
N GLY A 190 -2.87 16.50 -1.21
CA GLY A 190 -2.54 15.12 -1.54
C GLY A 190 -3.72 14.26 -1.95
N TRP A 191 -4.83 14.88 -2.38
CA TRP A 191 -5.98 14.17 -2.95
C TRP A 191 -5.87 14.05 -4.46
N TRP A 192 -6.14 12.84 -4.96
CA TRP A 192 -6.12 12.46 -6.36
C TRP A 192 -7.56 12.20 -6.82
N THR A 193 -8.26 13.23 -7.25
CA THR A 193 -9.71 13.19 -7.50
C THR A 193 -10.09 12.15 -8.56
N GLU A 194 -9.40 12.11 -9.71
CA GLU A 194 -9.68 11.14 -10.77
C GLU A 194 -9.42 9.70 -10.34
N ALA A 195 -8.30 9.45 -9.67
CA ALA A 195 -7.97 8.14 -9.12
C ALA A 195 -8.98 7.71 -8.04
N SER A 196 -9.41 8.63 -7.18
CA SER A 196 -10.48 8.39 -6.19
C SER A 196 -11.78 7.95 -6.84
N GLU A 197 -12.16 8.57 -7.95
CA GLU A 197 -13.37 8.19 -8.68
C GLU A 197 -13.21 6.82 -9.35
N GLY A 198 -12.07 6.55 -9.98
CA GLY A 198 -11.76 5.23 -10.53
C GLY A 198 -11.82 4.11 -9.48
N GLN A 199 -11.27 4.37 -8.30
CA GLN A 199 -11.35 3.45 -7.16
C GLN A 199 -12.80 3.23 -6.69
N ARG A 200 -13.63 4.27 -6.67
CA ARG A 200 -15.06 4.16 -6.35
C ARG A 200 -15.80 3.30 -7.37
N VAL A 201 -15.52 3.49 -8.66
CA VAL A 201 -16.08 2.67 -9.75
C VAL A 201 -15.65 1.21 -9.60
N ALA A 202 -14.37 0.94 -9.39
CA ALA A 202 -13.86 -0.41 -9.20
C ALA A 202 -14.57 -1.14 -8.04
N ALA A 203 -14.80 -0.45 -6.91
CA ALA A 203 -15.52 -1.01 -5.78
C ALA A 203 -17.02 -1.26 -6.07
N ALA A 204 -17.64 -0.48 -6.94
CA ALA A 204 -19.04 -0.64 -7.32
C ALA A 204 -19.24 -1.79 -8.33
N ASN A 205 -18.24 -2.05 -9.19
CA ASN A 205 -18.30 -3.06 -10.25
C ASN A 205 -18.09 -4.50 -9.75
N VAL A 206 -17.60 -4.67 -8.54
CA VAL A 206 -17.40 -5.98 -7.91
C VAL A 206 -18.37 -6.15 -6.75
N LYS A 207 -19.02 -7.33 -6.69
CA LYS A 207 -19.79 -7.69 -5.50
C LYS A 207 -18.84 -7.70 -4.31
N GLN A 208 -19.09 -6.83 -3.33
CA GLN A 208 -18.25 -6.72 -2.13
C GLN A 208 -18.10 -8.05 -1.38
N SER A 209 -19.04 -9.01 -1.58
CA SER A 209 -18.94 -10.36 -1.05
C SER A 209 -17.70 -11.12 -1.55
N ASP A 210 -17.21 -10.83 -2.73
CA ASP A 210 -16.06 -11.53 -3.29
C ASP A 210 -14.78 -11.24 -2.49
N CYS A 211 -14.63 -10.02 -1.99
CA CYS A 211 -13.52 -9.65 -1.10
C CYS A 211 -13.65 -10.24 0.32
N PHE A 212 -14.83 -10.70 0.72
CA PHE A 212 -15.11 -11.17 2.07
C PHE A 212 -15.13 -12.71 2.18
N THR A 213 -14.92 -13.43 1.08
CA THR A 213 -14.79 -14.91 1.07
C THR A 213 -13.43 -15.41 1.52
N PHE A 214 -12.50 -14.50 1.78
CA PHE A 214 -11.09 -14.78 2.14
C PHE A 214 -10.90 -15.72 3.34
N ALA A 215 -11.79 -15.68 4.33
CA ALA A 215 -11.71 -16.59 5.49
C ALA A 215 -11.81 -18.09 5.11
N ALA A 216 -12.34 -18.40 3.94
CA ALA A 216 -12.44 -19.78 3.44
C ALA A 216 -11.19 -20.23 2.67
N ALA A 217 -10.39 -19.31 2.15
CA ALA A 217 -9.19 -19.60 1.35
C ALA A 217 -7.91 -19.76 2.17
N MET A 218 -7.90 -19.36 3.44
CA MET A 218 -6.74 -19.41 4.35
C MET A 218 -6.74 -20.62 5.30
N ARG A 219 -7.38 -21.71 4.94
CA ARG A 219 -7.34 -22.98 5.71
C ARG A 219 -6.26 -23.90 5.22
#